data_4a8e0ee4828ea587accb691618192881
#
_entry.id   4a8e0ee4828ea587accb691618192881
#
_cell.length_a   1.000
_cell.length_b   1.000
_cell.length_c   1.000
_cell.angle_alpha   90.00
_cell.angle_beta   90.00
_cell.angle_gamma   90.00
#
_symmetry.space_group_name_H-M   'P 1'
#
loop_
_entity.id
_entity.type
_entity.pdbx_description
1 polymer ?
#
loop_
_entity_poly.entity_id
_entity_poly.type
_entity_poly.pdbx_seq_one_letter_code
_entity_poly.pdbx_strand_id
1 'polypeptide(L)'
;MRKTLRIFLCAALSASMMLTVPVWAQSADEKETTESNAVRQDLAGLKYDHSLELQYADQFSVDYYEDGYALITIAGDGQFLLVPEGKEAPEGLDSDIAVIKQPLDNIYLVATSAMDLFCALDGLDSISLSGTNADGWYIDEAKKALEDGSISFAGKYSAPDYELILSKNCDLAIESTMIYHKPEVKEKLEQFGIPVLVEHSSYESHPLGRTEWLKLYGVLLGKEELADKLFQEQVDKLKAIEDSESTGKTVAFFYINSVGAANVRKSGDYVSKMIELAGGKYIFSDLGAEDDNSLSTMNMQMEEFYAGAKDADYICLLYTSDAAD
;
A
#
# COMPACT_ATOMS: atom_id res chain seq x y z
N MET A 1 -1.73 21.02 -65.24
CA MET A 1 -0.40 21.67 -65.40
C MET A 1 0.59 21.02 -64.47
N ARG A 2 1.66 20.53 -65.06
CA ARG A 2 2.79 19.80 -64.50
C ARG A 2 3.66 20.65 -63.58
N LYS A 3 4.30 20.02 -62.56
CA LYS A 3 5.72 20.21 -62.14
C LYS A 3 6.00 19.27 -61.00
N THR A 4 6.60 18.11 -61.24
CA THR A 4 8.02 17.66 -61.25
C THR A 4 8.71 17.76 -59.88
N LEU A 5 8.82 16.65 -59.27
CA LEU A 5 9.86 15.79 -58.67
C LEU A 5 11.31 16.31 -58.75
N ARG A 6 11.99 16.38 -57.59
CA ARG A 6 13.44 16.27 -57.52
C ARG A 6 13.89 15.46 -56.27
N ILE A 7 14.42 14.29 -56.60
CA ILE A 7 15.16 13.36 -55.75
C ILE A 7 16.57 13.92 -55.58
N PHE A 8 17.08 13.90 -54.34
CA PHE A 8 18.54 13.90 -54.11
C PHE A 8 18.94 12.68 -53.29
N LEU A 9 19.70 11.81 -53.96
CA LEU A 9 20.40 10.65 -53.48
C LEU A 9 21.78 11.10 -53.01
N CYS A 10 22.17 10.82 -51.78
CA CYS A 10 23.58 10.82 -51.38
C CYS A 10 23.91 9.52 -50.67
N ALA A 11 24.66 8.70 -51.40
CA ALA A 11 25.33 7.52 -50.90
C ALA A 11 26.66 7.94 -50.25
N ALA A 12 26.97 7.40 -49.10
CA ALA A 12 28.31 7.34 -48.58
C ALA A 12 28.56 5.96 -47.95
N LEU A 13 29.42 5.21 -48.63
CA LEU A 13 30.03 3.99 -48.11
C LEU A 13 30.94 4.30 -46.92
N SER A 14 30.95 3.45 -45.93
CA SER A 14 32.14 3.21 -45.11
C SER A 14 32.13 1.78 -44.56
N ALA A 15 33.25 1.17 -44.68
CA ALA A 15 33.60 -0.23 -44.67
C ALA A 15 33.43 -0.96 -43.34
N SER A 16 33.11 -2.22 -43.49
CA SER A 16 33.12 -3.30 -42.50
C SER A 16 34.50 -3.53 -41.88
N MET A 17 34.52 -3.74 -40.56
CA MET A 17 35.47 -4.66 -39.93
C MET A 17 34.70 -5.60 -39.02
N MET A 18 34.58 -6.84 -39.50
CA MET A 18 34.16 -7.99 -38.69
C MET A 18 35.30 -8.35 -37.75
N LEU A 19 35.01 -8.30 -36.44
CA LEU A 19 35.77 -9.04 -35.45
C LEU A 19 34.83 -10.08 -34.83
N THR A 20 35.07 -11.33 -35.23
CA THR A 20 34.45 -12.51 -34.63
C THR A 20 35.08 -12.77 -33.28
N VAL A 21 34.24 -12.79 -32.24
CA VAL A 21 34.60 -13.30 -30.90
C VAL A 21 33.73 -14.52 -30.61
N PRO A 22 34.29 -15.64 -30.13
CA PRO A 22 33.57 -16.89 -29.97
C PRO A 22 32.62 -16.84 -28.79
N VAL A 23 31.39 -17.32 -29.03
CA VAL A 23 30.40 -17.60 -28.00
C VAL A 23 30.88 -18.76 -27.15
N TRP A 24 31.12 -18.53 -25.90
CA TRP A 24 31.11 -19.57 -24.86
C TRP A 24 29.87 -19.37 -24.01
N ALA A 25 29.02 -20.37 -24.01
CA ALA A 25 27.90 -20.50 -23.14
C ALA A 25 28.37 -20.55 -21.67
N GLN A 26 27.84 -19.68 -20.84
CA GLN A 26 27.79 -19.88 -19.41
C GLN A 26 26.39 -19.46 -18.96
N SER A 27 25.64 -20.48 -18.63
CA SER A 27 24.44 -20.37 -17.79
C SER A 27 24.86 -20.05 -16.36
N ALA A 28 24.35 -18.99 -15.80
CA ALA A 28 24.10 -18.88 -14.36
C ALA A 28 23.10 -17.73 -14.17
N ASP A 29 21.98 -18.09 -13.61
CA ASP A 29 21.05 -17.17 -12.98
C ASP A 29 21.80 -16.30 -11.97
N GLU A 30 21.95 -15.03 -12.27
CA GLU A 30 22.11 -13.99 -11.27
C GLU A 30 21.01 -12.96 -11.57
N LYS A 31 19.93 -13.05 -10.80
CA LYS A 31 19.07 -11.90 -10.57
C LYS A 31 19.95 -10.81 -9.96
N GLU A 32 20.40 -9.89 -10.78
CA GLU A 32 20.83 -8.57 -10.30
C GLU A 32 19.61 -7.91 -9.66
N THR A 33 19.52 -8.00 -8.35
CA THR A 33 18.82 -7.04 -7.54
C THR A 33 19.44 -5.68 -7.83
N THR A 34 18.79 -4.88 -8.63
CA THR A 34 19.07 -3.45 -8.73
C THR A 34 18.67 -2.81 -7.39
N GLU A 35 19.53 -3.00 -6.38
CA GLU A 35 19.57 -2.08 -5.27
C GLU A 35 19.91 -0.70 -5.86
N SER A 36 18.95 0.20 -5.88
CA SER A 36 19.24 1.62 -6.09
C SER A 36 20.06 2.07 -4.89
N ASN A 37 21.37 2.03 -5.01
CA ASN A 37 22.32 2.70 -4.13
C ASN A 37 22.15 4.22 -4.29
N ALA A 38 20.99 4.77 -3.96
CA ALA A 38 20.90 6.15 -3.58
C ALA A 38 21.68 6.26 -2.27
N VAL A 39 22.83 6.95 -2.30
CA VAL A 39 23.58 7.31 -1.10
C VAL A 39 22.58 8.06 -0.22
N ARG A 40 22.04 7.40 0.79
CA ARG A 40 21.12 8.02 1.74
C ARG A 40 21.89 9.06 2.51
N GLN A 41 21.34 10.26 2.54
CA GLN A 41 22.03 11.45 3.04
C GLN A 41 21.54 11.77 4.45
N ASP A 42 22.39 12.45 5.20
CA ASP A 42 21.99 13.09 6.44
C ASP A 42 20.80 14.03 6.19
N LEU A 43 19.87 14.10 7.13
CA LEU A 43 18.66 14.90 7.04
C LEU A 43 18.70 16.04 8.04
N ALA A 44 18.74 17.29 7.57
CA ALA A 44 18.71 18.47 8.43
C ALA A 44 19.71 18.42 9.61
N GLY A 45 20.89 17.82 9.39
CA GLY A 45 21.94 17.65 10.39
C GLY A 45 21.85 16.35 11.21
N LEU A 46 20.79 15.57 11.09
CA LEU A 46 20.67 14.23 11.65
C LEU A 46 21.47 13.26 10.77
N LYS A 47 22.30 12.42 11.38
CA LYS A 47 23.05 11.41 10.63
C LYS A 47 22.19 10.18 10.39
N TYR A 48 22.23 9.71 9.13
CA TYR A 48 21.62 8.45 8.76
C TYR A 48 22.27 7.29 9.52
N ASP A 49 21.46 6.37 10.01
CA ASP A 49 21.87 5.15 10.71
C ASP A 49 21.62 3.93 9.85
N HIS A 50 20.36 3.53 9.69
CA HIS A 50 19.96 2.37 8.88
C HIS A 50 18.56 2.58 8.31
N SER A 51 18.10 1.62 7.50
CA SER A 51 16.73 1.57 7.00
C SER A 51 16.00 0.36 7.52
N LEU A 52 14.69 0.49 7.66
CA LEU A 52 13.82 -0.65 7.95
C LEU A 52 13.89 -1.67 6.80
N GLU A 53 14.21 -2.92 7.13
CA GLU A 53 14.19 -3.99 6.14
C GLU A 53 12.76 -4.44 5.86
N LEU A 54 12.34 -4.30 4.60
CA LEU A 54 11.07 -4.77 4.10
C LEU A 54 11.29 -5.96 3.15
N GLN A 55 10.43 -6.97 3.24
CA GLN A 55 10.54 -8.20 2.46
C GLN A 55 9.55 -8.23 1.29
N TYR A 56 8.38 -7.61 1.44
CA TYR A 56 7.26 -7.70 0.51
C TYR A 56 6.63 -6.34 0.20
N ALA A 57 6.62 -5.42 1.18
CA ALA A 57 6.04 -4.09 1.01
C ALA A 57 6.95 -3.20 0.17
N ASP A 58 6.35 -2.42 -0.74
CA ASP A 58 7.05 -1.46 -1.59
C ASP A 58 6.38 -0.07 -1.60
N GLN A 59 5.26 0.08 -0.88
CA GLN A 59 4.51 1.33 -0.84
C GLN A 59 4.95 2.27 0.29
N PHE A 60 5.88 1.85 1.14
CA PHE A 60 6.50 2.71 2.13
C PHE A 60 7.97 2.35 2.36
N SER A 61 8.71 3.26 2.96
CA SER A 61 10.04 3.01 3.52
C SER A 61 10.23 3.81 4.81
N VAL A 62 11.15 3.35 5.65
CA VAL A 62 11.55 4.06 6.87
C VAL A 62 13.07 4.10 6.95
N ASP A 63 13.61 5.30 7.08
CA ASP A 63 15.03 5.55 7.30
C ASP A 63 15.24 6.07 8.72
N TYR A 64 16.05 5.37 9.50
CA TYR A 64 16.38 5.76 10.87
C TYR A 64 17.61 6.66 10.89
N TYR A 65 17.58 7.59 11.83
CA TYR A 65 18.65 8.55 12.07
C TYR A 65 19.09 8.49 13.53
N GLU A 66 20.25 9.10 13.83
CA GLU A 66 20.75 9.19 15.20
C GLU A 66 19.70 9.77 16.15
N ASP A 67 19.81 9.42 17.43
CA ASP A 67 18.87 9.87 18.48
C ASP A 67 17.41 9.39 18.34
N GLY A 68 17.17 8.36 17.49
CA GLY A 68 15.87 7.72 17.34
C GLY A 68 14.88 8.41 16.39
N TYR A 69 15.32 9.41 15.63
CA TYR A 69 14.48 9.98 14.57
C TYR A 69 14.26 8.97 13.44
N ALA A 70 13.10 9.01 12.80
CA ALA A 70 12.81 8.19 11.64
C ALA A 70 12.10 8.99 10.56
N LEU A 71 12.56 8.87 9.31
CA LEU A 71 11.88 9.42 8.14
C LEU A 71 11.04 8.34 7.48
N ILE A 72 9.74 8.51 7.52
CA ILE A 72 8.76 7.65 6.86
C ILE A 72 8.48 8.26 5.49
N THR A 73 8.58 7.46 4.43
CA THR A 73 8.20 7.87 3.08
C THR A 73 7.08 6.98 2.59
N ILE A 74 5.97 7.56 2.17
CA ILE A 74 4.87 6.87 1.51
C ILE A 74 5.00 7.07 0.01
N ALA A 75 5.04 5.99 -0.75
CA ALA A 75 5.25 6.02 -2.19
C ALA A 75 4.18 6.87 -2.90
N GLY A 76 4.61 7.92 -3.58
CA GLY A 76 3.72 8.81 -4.34
C GLY A 76 2.82 9.74 -3.52
N ASP A 77 2.99 9.81 -2.18
CA ASP A 77 2.21 10.73 -1.33
C ASP A 77 3.09 11.75 -0.60
N GLY A 78 3.84 11.34 0.42
CA GLY A 78 4.58 12.30 1.23
C GLY A 78 5.65 11.69 2.12
N GLN A 79 6.35 12.58 2.84
CA GLN A 79 7.37 12.23 3.81
C GLN A 79 7.01 12.77 5.19
N PHE A 80 7.33 11.99 6.22
CA PHE A 80 6.99 12.29 7.61
C PHE A 80 8.20 12.05 8.49
N LEU A 81 8.69 13.07 9.16
CA LEU A 81 9.72 12.92 10.18
C LEU A 81 9.05 12.56 11.51
N LEU A 82 9.26 11.34 11.96
CA LEU A 82 8.90 10.92 13.31
C LEU A 82 9.94 11.44 14.29
N VAL A 83 9.48 12.26 15.22
CA VAL A 83 10.31 12.89 16.27
C VAL A 83 10.07 12.14 17.58
N PRO A 84 11.11 11.58 18.20
CA PRO A 84 10.98 10.83 19.46
C PRO A 84 10.47 11.72 20.60
N GLU A 85 9.86 11.09 21.60
CA GLU A 85 9.40 11.77 22.82
C GLU A 85 10.54 12.60 23.45
N GLY A 86 10.22 13.83 23.83
CA GLY A 86 11.17 14.77 24.45
C GLY A 86 12.20 15.39 23.54
N LYS A 87 12.14 15.12 22.24
CA LYS A 87 12.98 15.76 21.22
C LYS A 87 12.19 16.83 20.44
N GLU A 88 12.91 17.69 19.74
CA GLU A 88 12.32 18.69 18.85
C GLU A 88 12.73 18.41 17.40
N ALA A 89 11.89 18.82 16.44
CA ALA A 89 12.23 18.72 15.04
C ALA A 89 13.49 19.53 14.72
N PRO A 90 14.41 19.02 13.88
CA PRO A 90 15.66 19.70 13.55
C PRO A 90 15.39 21.01 12.79
N GLU A 91 16.27 22.01 13.02
CA GLU A 91 16.24 23.24 12.24
C GLU A 91 16.66 22.95 10.77
N GLY A 92 15.96 23.57 9.82
CA GLY A 92 16.27 23.42 8.40
C GLY A 92 15.69 22.17 7.75
N LEU A 93 14.71 21.52 8.41
CA LEU A 93 13.93 20.47 7.77
C LEU A 93 13.21 21.05 6.55
N ASP A 94 13.13 20.25 5.47
CA ASP A 94 12.38 20.63 4.27
C ASP A 94 10.90 20.84 4.63
N SER A 95 10.31 21.89 4.08
CA SER A 95 8.90 22.24 4.33
C SER A 95 7.91 21.19 3.85
N ASP A 96 8.33 20.32 2.94
CA ASP A 96 7.50 19.27 2.37
C ASP A 96 7.50 18.00 3.24
N ILE A 97 8.32 17.96 4.30
CA ILE A 97 8.35 16.89 5.28
C ILE A 97 7.44 17.26 6.46
N ALA A 98 6.36 16.52 6.63
CA ALA A 98 5.47 16.68 7.77
C ALA A 98 6.12 16.13 9.06
N VAL A 99 5.85 16.75 10.20
CA VAL A 99 6.41 16.32 11.49
C VAL A 99 5.36 15.57 12.30
N ILE A 100 5.70 14.36 12.73
CA ILE A 100 4.90 13.55 13.66
C ILE A 100 5.69 13.46 14.97
N LYS A 101 5.10 13.83 16.10
CA LYS A 101 5.75 13.77 17.41
C LYS A 101 5.21 12.61 18.23
N GLN A 102 6.11 11.80 18.81
CA GLN A 102 5.75 10.77 19.76
C GLN A 102 5.62 11.36 21.20
N PRO A 103 4.79 10.76 22.08
CA PRO A 103 3.89 9.63 21.81
C PRO A 103 2.68 10.04 20.97
N LEU A 104 2.09 9.07 20.27
CA LEU A 104 0.83 9.24 19.53
C LEU A 104 -0.32 8.72 20.40
N ASP A 105 -1.13 9.61 20.93
CA ASP A 105 -2.23 9.27 21.85
C ASP A 105 -3.62 9.63 21.28
N ASN A 106 -3.65 10.42 20.19
CA ASN A 106 -4.89 10.95 19.61
C ASN A 106 -4.92 10.80 18.11
N ILE A 107 -4.82 9.57 17.61
CA ILE A 107 -4.90 9.28 16.17
C ILE A 107 -6.36 9.34 15.72
N TYR A 108 -6.59 10.02 14.58
CA TYR A 108 -7.82 9.92 13.80
C TYR A 108 -7.64 8.85 12.73
N LEU A 109 -8.21 7.65 12.94
CA LEU A 109 -8.09 6.51 12.04
C LEU A 109 -9.30 6.43 11.10
N VAL A 110 -9.05 6.66 9.82
CA VAL A 110 -10.04 6.57 8.74
C VAL A 110 -9.79 5.36 7.85
N ALA A 111 -8.52 4.98 7.66
CA ALA A 111 -8.14 3.79 6.93
C ALA A 111 -8.55 2.52 7.69
N THR A 112 -9.64 1.88 7.26
CA THR A 112 -10.17 0.68 7.92
C THR A 112 -9.22 -0.50 7.89
N SER A 113 -8.34 -0.59 6.87
CA SER A 113 -7.29 -1.60 6.73
C SER A 113 -6.28 -1.60 7.88
N ALA A 114 -6.07 -0.45 8.53
CA ALA A 114 -5.08 -0.31 9.58
C ALA A 114 -5.58 -0.77 10.97
N MET A 115 -6.89 -0.77 11.21
CA MET A 115 -7.45 -1.01 12.54
C MET A 115 -7.02 -2.35 13.15
N ASP A 116 -7.06 -3.44 12.37
CA ASP A 116 -6.65 -4.78 12.83
C ASP A 116 -5.15 -4.82 13.18
N LEU A 117 -4.33 -4.09 12.44
CA LEU A 117 -2.90 -3.98 12.68
C LEU A 117 -2.60 -3.20 13.98
N PHE A 118 -3.37 -2.15 14.26
CA PHE A 118 -3.29 -1.46 15.55
C PHE A 118 -3.73 -2.36 16.71
N CYS A 119 -4.81 -3.13 16.55
CA CYS A 119 -5.24 -4.11 17.55
C CYS A 119 -4.15 -5.16 17.80
N ALA A 120 -3.56 -5.72 16.74
CA ALA A 120 -2.49 -6.71 16.84
C ALA A 120 -1.24 -6.19 17.57
N LEU A 121 -0.98 -4.89 17.50
CA LEU A 121 0.12 -4.22 18.19
C LEU A 121 -0.25 -3.76 19.62
N ASP A 122 -1.41 -4.12 20.16
CA ASP A 122 -1.91 -3.54 21.41
C ASP A 122 -1.91 -2.00 21.38
N GLY A 123 -2.19 -1.43 20.19
CA GLY A 123 -2.09 0.02 19.90
C GLY A 123 -3.45 0.73 19.85
N LEU A 124 -4.54 0.06 20.20
CA LEU A 124 -5.88 0.62 20.11
C LEU A 124 -6.06 1.90 20.97
N ASP A 125 -5.35 1.96 22.09
CA ASP A 125 -5.39 3.11 23.01
C ASP A 125 -4.80 4.40 22.39
N SER A 126 -4.00 4.28 21.33
CA SER A 126 -3.48 5.44 20.58
C SER A 126 -4.52 6.07 19.65
N ILE A 127 -5.63 5.37 19.39
CA ILE A 127 -6.71 5.84 18.53
C ILE A 127 -7.80 6.47 19.39
N SER A 128 -8.01 7.77 19.27
CA SER A 128 -9.09 8.48 19.95
C SER A 128 -10.30 8.76 19.05
N LEU A 129 -10.10 8.70 17.73
CA LEU A 129 -11.08 9.07 16.72
C LEU A 129 -11.13 8.05 15.58
N SER A 130 -12.33 7.73 15.12
CA SER A 130 -12.54 6.82 13.99
C SER A 130 -13.35 7.47 12.86
N GLY A 131 -12.97 7.19 11.61
CA GLY A 131 -13.74 7.55 10.42
C GLY A 131 -14.93 6.64 10.14
N THR A 132 -15.07 5.55 10.89
CA THR A 132 -16.12 4.56 10.78
C THR A 132 -16.85 4.43 12.12
N ASN A 133 -18.18 4.42 12.11
CA ASN A 133 -18.99 4.24 13.32
C ASN A 133 -18.99 2.78 13.80
N ALA A 134 -19.52 2.53 15.01
CA ALA A 134 -19.52 1.20 15.63
C ALA A 134 -20.20 0.11 14.76
N ASP A 135 -21.29 0.45 14.08
CA ASP A 135 -22.05 -0.49 13.25
C ASP A 135 -21.28 -0.89 11.97
N GLY A 136 -20.30 -0.10 11.55
CA GLY A 136 -19.45 -0.37 10.39
C GLY A 136 -18.23 -1.23 10.70
N TRP A 137 -17.99 -1.58 11.97
CA TRP A 137 -16.84 -2.40 12.36
C TRP A 137 -17.21 -3.86 12.59
N TYR A 138 -16.40 -4.76 12.03
CA TYR A 138 -16.43 -6.21 12.26
C TYR A 138 -15.31 -6.68 13.21
N ILE A 139 -14.42 -5.76 13.63
CA ILE A 139 -13.38 -5.99 14.64
C ILE A 139 -14.00 -5.69 15.99
N ASP A 140 -14.15 -6.72 16.84
CA ASP A 140 -14.89 -6.62 18.11
C ASP A 140 -14.29 -5.59 19.07
N GLU A 141 -12.96 -5.50 19.12
CA GLU A 141 -12.23 -4.54 19.96
C GLU A 141 -12.53 -3.09 19.53
N ALA A 142 -12.47 -2.80 18.23
CA ALA A 142 -12.76 -1.48 17.68
C ALA A 142 -14.24 -1.09 17.90
N LYS A 143 -15.15 -2.04 17.66
CA LYS A 143 -16.57 -1.84 17.88
C LYS A 143 -16.85 -1.52 19.34
N LYS A 144 -16.30 -2.30 20.27
CA LYS A 144 -16.45 -2.09 21.70
C LYS A 144 -15.89 -0.74 22.15
N ALA A 145 -14.72 -0.33 21.65
CA ALA A 145 -14.11 0.95 21.99
C ALA A 145 -14.97 2.15 21.53
N LEU A 146 -15.69 2.01 20.41
CA LEU A 146 -16.66 3.01 19.96
C LEU A 146 -17.95 2.98 20.80
N GLU A 147 -18.43 1.81 21.19
CA GLU A 147 -19.64 1.66 22.02
C GLU A 147 -19.46 2.17 23.45
N ASP A 148 -18.27 1.98 24.02
CA ASP A 148 -17.95 2.47 25.38
C ASP A 148 -17.43 3.92 25.42
N GLY A 149 -17.16 4.50 24.23
CA GLY A 149 -16.75 5.90 24.09
C GLY A 149 -15.24 6.14 24.25
N SER A 150 -14.42 5.10 24.34
CA SER A 150 -12.94 5.21 24.31
C SER A 150 -12.48 5.78 22.97
N ILE A 151 -13.12 5.36 21.88
CA ILE A 151 -12.97 5.95 20.56
C ILE A 151 -14.25 6.68 20.17
N SER A 152 -14.14 7.87 19.59
CA SER A 152 -15.30 8.65 19.12
C SER A 152 -15.38 8.62 17.59
N PHE A 153 -16.58 8.49 17.03
CA PHE A 153 -16.78 8.66 15.60
C PHE A 153 -16.64 10.13 15.21
N ALA A 154 -15.67 10.46 14.37
CA ALA A 154 -15.38 11.83 13.97
C ALA A 154 -15.69 12.12 12.49
N GLY A 155 -16.64 11.39 11.90
CA GLY A 155 -17.04 11.55 10.50
C GLY A 155 -16.19 10.73 9.53
N LYS A 156 -16.65 10.64 8.29
CA LYS A 156 -15.99 9.90 7.21
C LYS A 156 -14.90 10.76 6.54
N TYR A 157 -14.01 10.12 5.77
CA TYR A 157 -12.99 10.79 4.96
C TYR A 157 -13.51 12.01 4.16
N SER A 158 -14.76 11.97 3.71
CA SER A 158 -15.37 13.03 2.89
C SER A 158 -16.09 14.12 3.68
N ALA A 159 -16.31 13.92 4.97
CA ALA A 159 -17.03 14.86 5.84
C ALA A 159 -16.61 14.65 7.31
N PRO A 160 -15.36 14.96 7.67
CA PRO A 160 -14.92 14.84 9.05
C PRO A 160 -15.50 15.93 9.95
N ASP A 161 -15.66 15.63 11.22
CA ASP A 161 -16.01 16.58 12.27
C ASP A 161 -14.75 17.30 12.76
N TYR A 162 -14.41 18.39 12.10
CA TYR A 162 -13.20 19.16 12.43
C TYR A 162 -13.20 19.72 13.85
N GLU A 163 -14.38 20.07 14.41
CA GLU A 163 -14.48 20.58 15.77
C GLU A 163 -14.10 19.50 16.78
N LEU A 164 -14.62 18.29 16.59
CA LEU A 164 -14.27 17.15 17.42
C LEU A 164 -12.80 16.78 17.30
N ILE A 165 -12.27 16.71 16.07
CA ILE A 165 -10.87 16.37 15.78
C ILE A 165 -9.92 17.35 16.48
N LEU A 166 -10.18 18.66 16.36
CA LEU A 166 -9.40 19.69 17.02
C LEU A 166 -9.55 19.66 18.55
N SER A 167 -10.75 19.39 19.06
CA SER A 167 -10.99 19.34 20.52
C SER A 167 -10.25 18.19 21.19
N LYS A 168 -9.95 17.12 20.44
CA LYS A 168 -9.17 15.96 20.91
C LYS A 168 -7.67 16.14 20.75
N ASN A 169 -7.19 17.28 20.20
CA ASN A 169 -5.79 17.52 19.87
C ASN A 169 -5.21 16.38 19.02
N CYS A 170 -5.85 16.09 17.90
CA CYS A 170 -5.42 15.01 17.00
C CYS A 170 -3.95 15.15 16.61
N ASP A 171 -3.15 14.10 16.83
CA ASP A 171 -1.70 14.06 16.58
C ASP A 171 -1.38 13.65 15.15
N LEU A 172 -2.21 12.80 14.56
CA LEU A 172 -2.04 12.20 13.24
C LEU A 172 -3.39 11.77 12.69
N ALA A 173 -3.69 12.10 11.44
CA ALA A 173 -4.76 11.49 10.68
C ALA A 173 -4.19 10.38 9.78
N ILE A 174 -4.73 9.16 9.87
CA ILE A 174 -4.40 8.04 8.98
C ILE A 174 -5.58 7.83 8.05
N GLU A 175 -5.46 8.36 6.84
CA GLU A 175 -6.49 8.35 5.82
C GLU A 175 -6.31 7.19 4.84
N SER A 176 -7.38 6.75 4.20
CA SER A 176 -7.30 5.83 3.07
C SER A 176 -7.11 6.58 1.75
N THR A 177 -6.76 5.87 0.69
CA THR A 177 -6.64 6.44 -0.67
C THR A 177 -7.93 7.08 -1.19
N MET A 178 -9.08 6.83 -0.54
CA MET A 178 -10.34 7.52 -0.84
C MET A 178 -10.25 9.03 -0.62
N ILE A 179 -9.30 9.50 0.22
CA ILE A 179 -9.07 10.93 0.45
C ILE A 179 -8.69 11.68 -0.83
N TYR A 180 -8.10 11.01 -1.82
CA TYR A 180 -7.76 11.60 -3.11
C TYR A 180 -8.98 12.06 -3.92
N HIS A 181 -10.18 11.56 -3.59
CA HIS A 181 -11.43 12.07 -4.14
C HIS A 181 -11.94 13.33 -3.42
N LYS A 182 -11.27 13.71 -2.31
CA LYS A 182 -11.60 14.85 -1.45
C LYS A 182 -10.34 15.56 -0.96
N PRO A 183 -9.47 16.03 -1.88
CA PRO A 183 -8.19 16.64 -1.51
C PRO A 183 -8.35 17.85 -0.58
N GLU A 184 -9.48 18.56 -0.67
CA GLU A 184 -9.80 19.69 0.19
C GLU A 184 -9.91 19.30 1.68
N VAL A 185 -10.21 18.04 1.97
CA VAL A 185 -10.25 17.53 3.37
C VAL A 185 -8.83 17.34 3.89
N LYS A 186 -7.95 16.70 3.10
CA LYS A 186 -6.51 16.55 3.44
C LYS A 186 -5.89 17.92 3.69
N GLU A 187 -6.01 18.83 2.74
CA GLU A 187 -5.50 20.20 2.86
C GLU A 187 -6.02 20.92 4.11
N LYS A 188 -7.28 20.69 4.48
CA LYS A 188 -7.88 21.33 5.65
C LYS A 188 -7.34 20.80 6.97
N LEU A 189 -7.11 19.49 7.08
CA LEU A 189 -6.46 18.89 8.26
C LEU A 189 -5.02 19.40 8.39
N GLU A 190 -4.27 19.43 7.29
CA GLU A 190 -2.91 19.96 7.25
C GLU A 190 -2.83 21.45 7.62
N GLN A 191 -3.79 22.28 7.17
CA GLN A 191 -3.93 23.68 7.60
C GLN A 191 -4.15 23.84 9.11
N PHE A 192 -4.75 22.87 9.75
CA PHE A 192 -4.89 22.81 11.21
C PHE A 192 -3.63 22.31 11.91
N GLY A 193 -2.58 21.95 11.15
CA GLY A 193 -1.32 21.43 11.69
C GLY A 193 -1.38 19.95 12.03
N ILE A 194 -2.36 19.22 11.52
CA ILE A 194 -2.50 17.78 11.70
C ILE A 194 -1.83 17.10 10.51
N PRO A 195 -0.76 16.30 10.71
CA PRO A 195 -0.16 15.51 9.64
C PRO A 195 -1.18 14.49 9.12
N VAL A 196 -1.23 14.28 7.79
CA VAL A 196 -2.14 13.35 7.15
C VAL A 196 -1.35 12.29 6.40
N LEU A 197 -1.24 11.10 6.98
CA LEU A 197 -0.62 9.94 6.35
C LEU A 197 -1.69 9.17 5.57
N VAL A 198 -1.48 9.01 4.26
CA VAL A 198 -2.38 8.20 3.43
C VAL A 198 -1.86 6.77 3.38
N GLU A 199 -2.69 5.86 3.83
CA GLU A 199 -2.41 4.44 3.92
C GLU A 199 -2.51 3.79 2.54
N HIS A 200 -1.41 3.21 2.05
CA HIS A 200 -1.30 2.63 0.71
C HIS A 200 -1.20 1.10 0.71
N SER A 201 -1.52 0.42 1.81
CA SER A 201 -1.46 -1.06 1.83
C SER A 201 -2.33 -1.70 0.75
N SER A 202 -3.37 -1.00 0.31
CA SER A 202 -4.23 -1.46 -0.78
C SER A 202 -3.51 -1.52 -2.14
N TYR A 203 -2.38 -0.85 -2.28
CA TYR A 203 -1.55 -0.86 -3.50
C TYR A 203 -0.44 -1.92 -3.46
N GLU A 204 -0.26 -2.59 -2.33
CA GLU A 204 0.67 -3.72 -2.25
C GLU A 204 0.17 -4.89 -3.11
N SER A 205 1.04 -5.37 -3.99
CA SER A 205 0.74 -6.48 -4.91
C SER A 205 0.80 -7.84 -4.22
N HIS A 206 1.56 -7.94 -3.12
CA HIS A 206 1.72 -9.18 -2.36
C HIS A 206 0.88 -9.14 -1.07
N PRO A 207 0.17 -10.23 -0.70
CA PRO A 207 -0.63 -10.26 0.54
C PRO A 207 0.19 -9.96 1.79
N LEU A 208 1.42 -10.48 1.88
CA LEU A 208 2.33 -10.17 2.99
C LEU A 208 2.84 -8.73 2.94
N GLY A 209 2.92 -8.08 1.76
CA GLY A 209 3.23 -6.65 1.68
C GLY A 209 2.20 -5.84 2.46
N ARG A 210 0.91 -6.15 2.29
CA ARG A 210 -0.17 -5.51 3.07
C ARG A 210 -0.03 -5.74 4.58
N THR A 211 0.33 -6.96 4.97
CA THR A 211 0.55 -7.29 6.38
C THR A 211 1.81 -6.62 6.93
N GLU A 212 2.82 -6.40 6.09
CA GLU A 212 4.09 -5.78 6.50
C GLU A 212 3.95 -4.31 6.89
N TRP A 213 2.83 -3.66 6.55
CA TRP A 213 2.46 -2.34 7.10
C TRP A 213 2.35 -2.33 8.63
N LEU A 214 2.23 -3.51 9.23
CA LEU A 214 2.37 -3.68 10.69
C LEU A 214 3.69 -3.09 11.22
N LYS A 215 4.78 -3.19 10.46
CA LYS A 215 6.08 -2.61 10.82
C LYS A 215 6.03 -1.08 10.85
N LEU A 216 5.34 -0.45 9.88
CA LEU A 216 5.15 1.02 9.88
C LEU A 216 4.42 1.47 11.15
N TYR A 217 3.34 0.77 11.52
CA TYR A 217 2.61 1.11 12.74
C TYR A 217 3.42 0.78 13.99
N GLY A 218 4.28 -0.25 13.95
CA GLY A 218 5.28 -0.53 14.98
C GLY A 218 6.21 0.66 15.21
N VAL A 219 6.74 1.24 14.15
CA VAL A 219 7.59 2.44 14.20
C VAL A 219 6.83 3.63 14.82
N LEU A 220 5.62 3.91 14.36
CA LEU A 220 4.80 5.00 14.89
C LEU A 220 4.52 4.87 16.38
N LEU A 221 4.33 3.64 16.88
CA LEU A 221 3.96 3.33 18.25
C LEU A 221 5.15 2.96 19.16
N GLY A 222 6.38 2.90 18.63
CA GLY A 222 7.57 2.41 19.37
C GLY A 222 7.45 0.93 19.76
N LYS A 223 6.86 0.12 18.85
CA LYS A 223 6.58 -1.33 19.06
C LYS A 223 7.18 -2.20 17.96
N GLU A 224 8.34 -1.81 17.44
CA GLU A 224 9.01 -2.44 16.29
C GLU A 224 9.29 -3.93 16.52
N GLU A 225 9.78 -4.29 17.70
CA GLU A 225 10.09 -5.70 18.04
C GLU A 225 8.83 -6.58 18.00
N LEU A 226 7.68 -6.07 18.48
CA LEU A 226 6.41 -6.78 18.42
C LEU A 226 5.94 -6.90 16.97
N ALA A 227 6.06 -5.82 16.20
CA ALA A 227 5.67 -5.79 14.80
C ALA A 227 6.47 -6.81 13.97
N ASP A 228 7.78 -6.83 14.11
CA ASP A 228 8.66 -7.81 13.44
C ASP A 228 8.30 -9.24 13.78
N LYS A 229 8.09 -9.52 15.06
CA LYS A 229 7.69 -10.85 15.52
C LYS A 229 6.38 -11.30 14.89
N LEU A 230 5.35 -10.46 14.97
CA LEU A 230 4.02 -10.79 14.44
C LEU A 230 4.05 -10.94 12.92
N PHE A 231 4.80 -10.10 12.22
CA PHE A 231 4.99 -10.21 10.79
C PHE A 231 5.70 -11.52 10.42
N GLN A 232 6.80 -11.85 11.09
CA GLN A 232 7.54 -13.10 10.83
C GLN A 232 6.66 -14.34 11.06
N GLU A 233 5.78 -14.33 12.05
CA GLU A 233 4.81 -15.41 12.27
C GLU A 233 3.87 -15.60 11.06
N GLN A 234 3.49 -14.52 10.36
CA GLN A 234 2.68 -14.63 9.13
C GLN A 234 3.52 -15.18 7.96
N VAL A 235 4.76 -14.72 7.81
CA VAL A 235 5.69 -15.23 6.80
C VAL A 235 5.89 -16.74 6.97
N ASP A 236 6.11 -17.21 8.19
CA ASP A 236 6.35 -18.63 8.48
C ASP A 236 5.09 -19.49 8.19
N LYS A 237 3.88 -18.96 8.47
CA LYS A 237 2.63 -19.62 8.11
C LYS A 237 2.47 -19.74 6.59
N LEU A 238 2.84 -18.69 5.84
CA LEU A 238 2.75 -18.73 4.38
C LEU A 238 3.73 -19.72 3.78
N LYS A 239 4.99 -19.75 4.25
CA LYS A 239 6.00 -20.73 3.79
C LYS A 239 5.51 -22.17 3.89
N ALA A 240 4.77 -22.50 4.94
CA ALA A 240 4.20 -23.83 5.09
C ALA A 240 3.16 -24.20 4.02
N ILE A 241 2.59 -23.20 3.35
CA ILE A 241 1.61 -23.35 2.26
C ILE A 241 2.31 -23.35 0.90
N GLU A 242 3.33 -22.50 0.71
CA GLU A 242 4.09 -22.38 -0.55
C GLU A 242 4.77 -23.70 -0.97
N ASP A 243 5.17 -24.53 0.00
CA ASP A 243 5.75 -25.86 -0.24
C ASP A 243 4.70 -26.90 -0.72
N SER A 244 3.42 -26.54 -0.74
CA SER A 244 2.37 -27.44 -1.21
C SER A 244 2.29 -27.49 -2.73
N GLU A 245 2.02 -28.67 -3.29
CA GLU A 245 1.85 -28.83 -4.73
C GLU A 245 0.63 -28.03 -5.23
N SER A 246 0.80 -27.37 -6.37
CA SER A 246 -0.33 -26.70 -7.03
C SER A 246 -1.44 -27.68 -7.33
N THR A 247 -2.66 -27.35 -6.97
CA THR A 247 -3.84 -28.16 -7.24
C THR A 247 -4.28 -28.12 -8.70
N GLY A 248 -3.80 -27.13 -9.45
CA GLY A 248 -4.24 -26.83 -10.82
C GLY A 248 -5.69 -26.39 -10.92
N LYS A 249 -6.38 -26.22 -9.78
CA LYS A 249 -7.78 -25.81 -9.73
C LYS A 249 -7.95 -24.35 -10.11
N THR A 250 -8.97 -24.07 -10.89
CA THR A 250 -9.30 -22.73 -11.37
C THR A 250 -10.31 -22.04 -10.44
N VAL A 251 -10.10 -20.74 -10.20
CA VAL A 251 -10.91 -19.94 -9.28
C VAL A 251 -11.40 -18.67 -9.98
N ALA A 252 -12.72 -18.47 -9.96
CA ALA A 252 -13.37 -17.20 -10.29
C ALA A 252 -13.63 -16.41 -8.99
N PHE A 253 -13.08 -15.22 -8.85
CA PHE A 253 -13.32 -14.33 -7.71
C PHE A 253 -13.91 -13.01 -8.21
N PHE A 254 -15.09 -12.63 -7.72
CA PHE A 254 -15.79 -11.45 -8.21
C PHE A 254 -16.91 -11.02 -7.26
N TYR A 255 -17.46 -9.83 -7.50
CA TYR A 255 -18.78 -9.43 -6.99
C TYR A 255 -19.61 -8.84 -8.13
N ILE A 256 -20.93 -8.78 -7.92
CA ILE A 256 -21.85 -8.11 -8.86
C ILE A 256 -22.12 -6.70 -8.33
N ASN A 257 -21.81 -5.70 -9.13
CA ASN A 257 -22.04 -4.30 -8.75
C ASN A 257 -23.50 -3.88 -8.95
N SER A 258 -23.86 -2.68 -8.51
CA SER A 258 -25.23 -2.13 -8.56
C SER A 258 -25.82 -2.02 -9.96
N VAL A 259 -24.97 -1.98 -11.00
CA VAL A 259 -25.41 -1.96 -12.42
C VAL A 259 -25.44 -3.34 -13.07
N GLY A 260 -25.23 -4.40 -12.31
CA GLY A 260 -25.30 -5.78 -12.80
C GLY A 260 -24.07 -6.28 -13.54
N ALA A 261 -22.96 -5.54 -13.53
CA ALA A 261 -21.70 -6.00 -14.09
C ALA A 261 -20.89 -6.80 -13.06
N ALA A 262 -20.10 -7.79 -13.53
CA ALA A 262 -19.15 -8.48 -12.68
C ALA A 262 -17.93 -7.62 -12.46
N ASN A 263 -17.62 -7.32 -11.20
CA ASN A 263 -16.35 -6.68 -10.84
C ASN A 263 -15.34 -7.78 -10.51
N VAL A 264 -14.27 -7.87 -11.29
CA VAL A 264 -13.24 -8.89 -11.21
C VAL A 264 -11.90 -8.26 -10.83
N ARG A 265 -10.98 -9.06 -10.28
CA ARG A 265 -9.63 -8.60 -9.96
C ARG A 265 -8.75 -8.61 -11.20
N LYS A 266 -7.85 -7.64 -11.32
CA LYS A 266 -6.77 -7.66 -12.31
C LYS A 266 -5.65 -8.61 -11.86
N SER A 267 -4.76 -8.96 -12.79
CA SER A 267 -3.66 -9.91 -12.56
C SER A 267 -2.71 -9.49 -11.42
N GLY A 268 -2.42 -8.19 -11.27
CA GLY A 268 -1.55 -7.65 -10.23
C GLY A 268 -2.21 -7.44 -8.86
N ASP A 269 -3.52 -7.73 -8.72
CA ASP A 269 -4.21 -7.59 -7.45
C ASP A 269 -3.78 -8.67 -6.45
N TYR A 270 -3.66 -8.31 -5.18
CA TYR A 270 -3.23 -9.22 -4.11
C TYR A 270 -4.12 -10.47 -3.97
N VAL A 271 -5.41 -10.39 -4.30
CA VAL A 271 -6.32 -11.56 -4.27
C VAL A 271 -5.93 -12.58 -5.34
N SER A 272 -5.55 -12.12 -6.53
CA SER A 272 -5.01 -13.00 -7.58
C SER A 272 -3.78 -13.73 -7.08
N LYS A 273 -2.88 -13.03 -6.38
CA LYS A 273 -1.69 -13.61 -5.75
C LYS A 273 -2.04 -14.58 -4.61
N MET A 274 -3.04 -14.27 -3.78
CA MET A 274 -3.51 -15.20 -2.73
C MET A 274 -4.02 -16.52 -3.32
N ILE A 275 -4.75 -16.48 -4.43
CA ILE A 275 -5.24 -17.68 -5.13
C ILE A 275 -4.05 -18.52 -5.62
N GLU A 276 -3.03 -17.91 -6.19
CA GLU A 276 -1.80 -18.58 -6.65
C GLU A 276 -1.04 -19.22 -5.46
N LEU A 277 -0.82 -18.47 -4.39
CA LEU A 277 -0.15 -18.95 -3.18
C LEU A 277 -0.89 -20.13 -2.53
N ALA A 278 -2.22 -20.16 -2.63
CA ALA A 278 -3.04 -21.30 -2.21
C ALA A 278 -2.99 -22.49 -3.19
N GLY A 279 -2.15 -22.44 -4.22
CA GLY A 279 -2.01 -23.50 -5.23
C GLY A 279 -3.15 -23.56 -6.25
N GLY A 280 -3.97 -22.52 -6.33
CA GLY A 280 -5.01 -22.36 -7.34
C GLY A 280 -4.52 -21.58 -8.56
N LYS A 281 -5.40 -21.46 -9.56
CA LYS A 281 -5.18 -20.62 -10.75
C LYS A 281 -6.34 -19.65 -10.88
N TYR A 282 -6.05 -18.36 -10.82
CA TYR A 282 -7.05 -17.34 -11.09
C TYR A 282 -7.41 -17.34 -12.58
N ILE A 283 -8.70 -17.34 -12.91
CA ILE A 283 -9.15 -17.48 -14.31
C ILE A 283 -8.85 -16.26 -15.18
N PHE A 284 -8.68 -15.08 -14.58
CA PHE A 284 -8.35 -13.83 -15.27
C PHE A 284 -6.90 -13.39 -14.96
N SER A 285 -5.97 -14.36 -14.86
CA SER A 285 -4.56 -14.11 -14.52
C SER A 285 -3.82 -13.18 -15.48
N ASP A 286 -4.33 -13.01 -16.70
CA ASP A 286 -3.71 -12.14 -17.71
C ASP A 286 -4.43 -10.78 -17.84
N LEU A 287 -5.50 -10.56 -17.06
CA LEU A 287 -6.33 -9.37 -17.17
C LEU A 287 -5.59 -8.13 -16.64
N GLY A 288 -5.35 -7.15 -17.52
CA GLY A 288 -4.67 -5.91 -17.16
C GLY A 288 -3.20 -6.06 -16.83
N ALA A 289 -2.54 -7.14 -17.27
CA ALA A 289 -1.12 -7.40 -17.01
C ALA A 289 -0.19 -6.32 -17.61
N GLU A 290 -0.62 -5.64 -18.67
CA GLU A 290 0.13 -4.57 -19.33
C GLU A 290 -0.30 -3.16 -18.87
N ASP A 291 -1.27 -3.05 -17.97
CA ASP A 291 -1.74 -1.77 -17.47
C ASP A 291 -0.82 -1.24 -16.37
N ASP A 292 -0.47 0.05 -16.40
CA ASP A 292 0.26 0.72 -15.31
C ASP A 292 -0.46 0.63 -13.95
N ASN A 293 -1.77 0.37 -13.97
CA ASN A 293 -2.61 0.15 -12.79
C ASN A 293 -3.16 -1.29 -12.77
N SER A 294 -2.29 -2.27 -12.70
CA SER A 294 -2.65 -3.69 -12.61
C SER A 294 -3.27 -4.09 -11.26
N LEU A 295 -3.08 -3.26 -10.21
CA LEU A 295 -3.48 -3.56 -8.83
C LEU A 295 -4.98 -3.34 -8.55
N SER A 296 -5.77 -2.92 -9.54
CA SER A 296 -7.17 -2.60 -9.31
C SER A 296 -8.11 -3.68 -9.83
N THR A 297 -9.39 -3.43 -9.64
CA THR A 297 -10.48 -4.22 -10.20
C THR A 297 -10.88 -3.70 -11.58
N MET A 298 -11.65 -4.51 -12.31
CA MET A 298 -12.27 -4.13 -13.57
C MET A 298 -13.74 -4.57 -13.59
N ASN A 299 -14.59 -3.73 -14.14
CA ASN A 299 -15.97 -4.12 -14.43
C ASN A 299 -16.04 -4.83 -15.78
N MET A 300 -16.58 -6.04 -15.78
CA MET A 300 -16.74 -6.90 -16.94
C MET A 300 -18.20 -7.14 -17.20
N GLN A 301 -18.61 -7.12 -18.48
CA GLN A 301 -19.98 -7.46 -18.83
C GLN A 301 -20.29 -8.93 -18.48
N MET A 302 -21.53 -9.20 -18.08
CA MET A 302 -21.90 -10.51 -17.55
C MET A 302 -21.70 -11.64 -18.57
N GLU A 303 -21.88 -11.38 -19.86
CA GLU A 303 -21.66 -12.35 -20.93
C GLU A 303 -20.19 -12.74 -21.06
N GLU A 304 -19.29 -11.75 -20.97
CA GLU A 304 -17.85 -11.94 -21.02
C GLU A 304 -17.37 -12.68 -19.78
N PHE A 305 -17.83 -12.26 -18.60
CA PHE A 305 -17.57 -12.93 -17.34
C PHE A 305 -18.01 -14.40 -17.39
N TYR A 306 -19.25 -14.66 -17.80
CA TYR A 306 -19.75 -16.02 -17.89
C TYR A 306 -18.94 -16.88 -18.86
N ALA A 307 -18.54 -16.35 -20.00
CA ALA A 307 -17.73 -17.06 -20.97
C ALA A 307 -16.38 -17.52 -20.37
N GLY A 308 -15.75 -16.66 -19.54
CA GLY A 308 -14.49 -16.98 -18.87
C GLY A 308 -14.63 -17.84 -17.62
N ALA A 309 -15.73 -17.69 -16.87
CA ALA A 309 -15.88 -18.27 -15.53
C ALA A 309 -16.67 -19.57 -15.48
N LYS A 310 -17.48 -19.90 -16.51
CA LYS A 310 -18.44 -21.03 -16.49
C LYS A 310 -17.82 -22.40 -16.22
N ASP A 311 -16.55 -22.58 -16.57
CA ASP A 311 -15.80 -23.83 -16.42
C ASP A 311 -14.81 -23.78 -15.25
N ALA A 312 -14.86 -22.74 -14.38
CA ALA A 312 -14.02 -22.64 -13.19
C ALA A 312 -14.40 -23.73 -12.16
N ASP A 313 -13.38 -24.33 -11.52
CA ASP A 313 -13.58 -25.32 -10.47
C ASP A 313 -14.25 -24.72 -9.22
N TYR A 314 -13.93 -23.44 -8.91
CA TYR A 314 -14.46 -22.71 -7.76
C TYR A 314 -14.99 -21.34 -8.17
N ILE A 315 -16.14 -20.99 -7.64
CA ILE A 315 -16.80 -19.69 -7.78
C ILE A 315 -16.82 -19.01 -6.42
N CYS A 316 -16.03 -17.95 -6.26
CA CYS A 316 -15.98 -17.11 -5.06
C CYS A 316 -16.74 -15.82 -5.34
N LEU A 317 -18.00 -15.77 -4.93
CA LEU A 317 -18.80 -14.55 -4.95
C LEU A 317 -18.61 -13.79 -3.65
N LEU A 318 -18.01 -12.60 -3.75
CA LEU A 318 -17.94 -11.68 -2.62
C LEU A 318 -19.31 -11.01 -2.47
N TYR A 319 -19.95 -11.25 -1.33
CA TYR A 319 -21.21 -10.59 -1.00
C TYR A 319 -20.86 -9.19 -0.45
N THR A 320 -21.13 -8.15 -1.22
CA THR A 320 -21.12 -6.80 -0.69
C THR A 320 -22.46 -6.56 -0.01
N SER A 321 -22.47 -6.28 1.29
CA SER A 321 -23.65 -5.69 1.91
C SER A 321 -23.93 -4.35 1.21
N ASP A 322 -25.19 -3.97 1.07
CA ASP A 322 -25.68 -2.76 0.37
C ASP A 322 -25.09 -1.41 0.87
N ALA A 323 -24.03 -1.46 1.66
CA ALA A 323 -23.42 -0.30 2.33
C ALA A 323 -22.14 0.22 1.64
N ALA A 324 -21.81 -0.25 0.45
CA ALA A 324 -20.59 0.14 -0.27
C ALA A 324 -20.87 1.06 -1.48
N ASP A 325 -21.88 1.90 -1.41
CA ASP A 325 -22.14 2.96 -2.38
C ASP A 325 -21.69 4.34 -1.84
#